data_4fe6d800548fdb388f190c4b209466ac
#
_entry.id   4fe6d800548fdb388f190c4b209466ac
#
_cell.length_a   1.000
_cell.length_b   1.000
_cell.length_c   1.000
_cell.angle_alpha   90.00
_cell.angle_beta   90.00
_cell.angle_gamma   90.00
#
_symmetry.space_group_name_H-M   'P 1'
#
loop_
_entity.id
_entity.type
_entity.pdbx_description
1 polymer ?
#
loop_
_entity_poly.entity_id
_entity_poly.type
_entity_poly.pdbx_seq_one_letter_code
_entity_poly.pdbx_strand_id
1 'polypeptide(L)'
;MNHAKHVIPMSDTSVSIKPEDIQPTVLPDAFIQSDVVGKLNVLSLPRYEQLPNVTLYRDQVIEYVALWMKPLSICVEQPVITPSMINNYVKVGLVPAPVKKQYGREQIARLIAICIFKQVLPIAAVQALFNIQRLSYDAPTAFDYVVDQLEASIRAAFSVEQTPVPDTAHQVTRESLLVRSAVSSFVSKAYLMSYLKFNGFNS
;
A
#
# COMPACT_ATOMS: atom_id res chain seq x y z
N MET A 1 33.16 -6.92 -20.26
CA MET A 1 32.62 -8.30 -20.32
C MET A 1 31.10 -8.18 -20.25
N ASN A 2 30.43 -8.57 -21.36
CA ASN A 2 29.01 -8.36 -21.57
C ASN A 2 28.15 -9.31 -20.74
N HIS A 3 27.38 -8.78 -19.79
CA HIS A 3 26.26 -9.53 -19.22
C HIS A 3 25.03 -9.36 -20.13
N ALA A 4 24.83 -10.33 -21.00
CA ALA A 4 23.64 -10.40 -21.84
C ALA A 4 22.40 -10.60 -20.95
N LYS A 5 21.44 -9.70 -21.10
CA LYS A 5 20.09 -9.82 -20.53
C LYS A 5 19.42 -11.06 -21.11
N HIS A 6 19.21 -12.08 -20.28
CA HIS A 6 18.34 -13.20 -20.66
C HIS A 6 16.89 -12.78 -20.40
N VAL A 7 16.25 -12.27 -21.45
CA VAL A 7 14.80 -12.09 -21.48
C VAL A 7 14.21 -13.41 -21.92
N ILE A 8 13.47 -14.09 -21.05
CA ILE A 8 12.73 -15.30 -21.42
C ILE A 8 11.44 -14.86 -22.11
N PRO A 9 11.23 -15.13 -23.42
CA PRO A 9 9.96 -14.84 -24.06
C PRO A 9 8.91 -15.87 -23.57
N MET A 10 7.80 -15.38 -23.03
CA MET A 10 6.63 -16.22 -22.74
C MET A 10 5.92 -16.57 -24.06
N SER A 11 6.36 -17.62 -24.72
CA SER A 11 5.59 -18.35 -25.71
C SER A 11 5.46 -19.79 -25.23
N ASP A 12 4.26 -20.30 -25.27
CA ASP A 12 3.70 -21.56 -24.83
C ASP A 12 4.52 -22.78 -25.34
N THR A 13 5.63 -23.05 -24.67
CA THR A 13 6.38 -24.29 -24.78
C THR A 13 6.88 -24.62 -23.41
N SER A 14 6.59 -25.81 -22.92
CA SER A 14 7.10 -26.37 -21.66
C SER A 14 8.63 -26.28 -21.62
N VAL A 15 9.14 -25.17 -21.13
CA VAL A 15 10.58 -25.01 -20.85
C VAL A 15 10.88 -25.90 -19.67
N SER A 16 11.54 -27.04 -19.94
CA SER A 16 12.11 -27.88 -18.89
C SER A 16 13.27 -27.11 -18.26
N ILE A 17 13.01 -26.47 -17.12
CA ILE A 17 14.04 -25.83 -16.31
C ILE A 17 14.87 -26.95 -15.68
N LYS A 18 16.15 -27.03 -16.02
CA LYS A 18 17.06 -28.00 -15.41
C LYS A 18 17.57 -27.45 -14.07
N PRO A 19 17.84 -28.31 -13.07
CA PRO A 19 18.37 -27.88 -11.77
C PRO A 19 19.66 -27.05 -11.88
N GLU A 20 20.53 -27.34 -12.87
CA GLU A 20 21.77 -26.59 -13.14
C GLU A 20 21.53 -25.16 -13.68
N ASP A 21 20.34 -24.88 -14.21
CA ASP A 21 19.98 -23.55 -14.73
C ASP A 21 19.48 -22.61 -13.64
N ILE A 22 19.22 -23.13 -12.42
CA ILE A 22 18.69 -22.37 -11.30
C ILE A 22 19.83 -22.04 -10.33
N GLN A 23 20.38 -20.84 -10.47
CA GLN A 23 21.28 -20.28 -9.47
C GLN A 23 20.56 -19.24 -8.64
N PRO A 24 20.60 -19.31 -7.29
CA PRO A 24 20.07 -18.27 -6.45
C PRO A 24 20.69 -16.91 -6.76
N THR A 25 19.85 -15.88 -6.89
CA THR A 25 20.33 -14.50 -7.06
C THR A 25 20.73 -13.94 -5.70
N VAL A 26 21.98 -13.50 -5.58
CA VAL A 26 22.48 -12.88 -4.34
C VAL A 26 22.16 -11.40 -4.35
N LEU A 27 21.59 -10.90 -3.24
CA LEU A 27 21.28 -9.48 -3.08
C LEU A 27 22.54 -8.65 -2.72
N PRO A 28 22.60 -7.36 -3.10
CA PRO A 28 21.61 -6.64 -3.89
C PRO A 28 21.65 -7.01 -5.39
N ASP A 29 20.46 -7.18 -5.97
CA ASP A 29 20.28 -7.43 -7.40
C ASP A 29 19.83 -6.18 -8.17
N ALA A 30 19.59 -6.33 -9.48
CA ALA A 30 19.13 -5.22 -10.33
C ALA A 30 17.75 -4.66 -9.90
N PHE A 31 16.89 -5.50 -9.29
CA PHE A 31 15.60 -5.04 -8.79
C PHE A 31 15.78 -4.14 -7.56
N ILE A 32 16.54 -4.58 -6.56
CA ILE A 32 16.77 -3.78 -5.33
C ILE A 32 17.48 -2.46 -5.65
N GLN A 33 18.35 -2.43 -6.67
CA GLN A 33 19.04 -1.21 -7.12
C GLN A 33 18.23 -0.36 -8.10
N SER A 34 17.00 -0.74 -8.42
CA SER A 34 16.19 -0.06 -9.43
C SER A 34 15.59 1.26 -8.92
N ASP A 35 15.26 2.16 -9.87
CA ASP A 35 14.51 3.39 -9.59
C ASP A 35 13.13 3.12 -8.94
N VAL A 36 12.55 1.96 -9.20
CA VAL A 36 11.27 1.55 -8.62
C VAL A 36 11.42 1.41 -7.10
N VAL A 37 12.43 0.66 -6.67
CA VAL A 37 12.75 0.47 -5.25
C VAL A 37 13.18 1.79 -4.61
N GLY A 38 14.00 2.58 -5.30
CA GLY A 38 14.40 3.91 -4.84
C GLY A 38 13.20 4.81 -4.53
N LYS A 39 12.18 4.84 -5.42
CA LYS A 39 10.95 5.61 -5.20
C LYS A 39 10.11 5.10 -4.04
N LEU A 40 10.07 3.80 -3.82
CA LEU A 40 9.34 3.21 -2.69
C LEU A 40 10.05 3.48 -1.36
N ASN A 41 11.36 3.42 -1.32
CA ASN A 41 12.15 3.67 -0.10
C ASN A 41 12.06 5.13 0.41
N VAL A 42 11.78 6.08 -0.47
CA VAL A 42 11.55 7.49 -0.11
C VAL A 42 10.07 7.85 0.00
N LEU A 43 9.17 6.84 0.00
CA LEU A 43 7.73 7.07 0.19
C LEU A 43 7.51 7.85 1.49
N SER A 44 6.77 8.95 1.38
CA SER A 44 6.28 9.73 2.51
C SER A 44 4.82 10.09 2.25
N LEU A 45 3.93 9.62 3.11
CA LEU A 45 2.51 9.96 3.09
C LEU A 45 2.24 11.10 4.09
N PRO A 46 1.19 11.91 3.87
CA PRO A 46 0.86 12.97 4.81
C PRO A 46 0.43 12.38 6.15
N ARG A 47 0.80 13.01 7.25
CA ARG A 47 0.21 12.77 8.56
C ARG A 47 -1.15 13.43 8.63
N TYR A 48 -1.96 13.05 9.61
CA TYR A 48 -3.34 13.52 9.72
C TYR A 48 -3.46 15.06 9.69
N GLU A 49 -2.61 15.76 10.44
CA GLU A 49 -2.62 17.23 10.48
C GLU A 49 -2.15 17.89 9.17
N GLN A 50 -1.46 17.16 8.31
CA GLN A 50 -1.04 17.63 6.99
C GLN A 50 -2.12 17.43 5.92
N LEU A 51 -3.17 16.65 6.21
CA LEU A 51 -4.32 16.52 5.33
C LEU A 51 -5.06 17.87 5.23
N PRO A 52 -5.80 18.13 4.14
CA PRO A 52 -6.53 19.38 3.95
C PRO A 52 -7.38 19.75 5.18
N ASN A 53 -7.20 20.96 5.68
CA ASN A 53 -8.02 21.53 6.75
C ASN A 53 -9.33 22.17 6.22
N VAL A 54 -9.51 22.17 4.92
CA VAL A 54 -10.72 22.58 4.22
C VAL A 54 -11.46 21.37 3.67
N THR A 55 -12.76 21.50 3.47
CA THR A 55 -13.55 20.44 2.85
C THR A 55 -13.40 20.44 1.33
N LEU A 56 -13.32 19.25 0.73
CA LEU A 56 -13.11 19.04 -0.70
C LEU A 56 -14.34 18.41 -1.35
N TYR A 57 -14.64 18.76 -2.59
CA TYR A 57 -15.62 18.03 -3.40
C TYR A 57 -15.05 16.67 -3.81
N ARG A 58 -15.94 15.73 -4.12
CA ARG A 58 -15.58 14.33 -4.42
C ARG A 58 -14.44 14.20 -5.45
N ASP A 59 -14.49 14.96 -6.54
CA ASP A 59 -13.50 14.86 -7.61
C ASP A 59 -12.14 15.36 -7.14
N GLN A 60 -12.09 16.42 -6.34
CA GLN A 60 -10.87 16.90 -5.68
C GLN A 60 -10.30 15.87 -4.70
N VAL A 61 -11.16 15.17 -3.96
CA VAL A 61 -10.74 14.07 -3.07
C VAL A 61 -10.11 12.94 -3.87
N ILE A 62 -10.68 12.57 -5.02
CA ILE A 62 -10.13 11.53 -5.90
C ILE A 62 -8.73 11.93 -6.38
N GLU A 63 -8.57 13.15 -6.88
CA GLU A 63 -7.27 13.67 -7.32
C GLU A 63 -6.26 13.69 -6.18
N TYR A 64 -6.65 14.17 -5.01
CA TYR A 64 -5.81 14.23 -3.82
C TYR A 64 -5.33 12.83 -3.38
N VAL A 65 -6.25 11.88 -3.25
CA VAL A 65 -5.90 10.49 -2.87
C VAL A 65 -5.04 9.84 -3.94
N ALA A 66 -5.36 10.02 -5.23
CA ALA A 66 -4.58 9.47 -6.33
C ALA A 66 -3.14 10.01 -6.35
N LEU A 67 -2.95 11.29 -6.04
CA LEU A 67 -1.62 11.93 -5.94
C LEU A 67 -0.75 11.20 -4.89
N TRP A 68 -1.28 11.00 -3.68
CA TRP A 68 -0.54 10.34 -2.60
C TRP A 68 -0.33 8.84 -2.83
N MET A 69 -1.24 8.19 -3.55
CA MET A 69 -1.10 6.77 -3.92
C MET A 69 -0.21 6.54 -5.15
N LYS A 70 0.20 7.60 -5.87
CA LYS A 70 1.01 7.49 -7.09
C LYS A 70 2.32 6.73 -6.92
N PRO A 71 3.11 6.91 -5.84
CA PRO A 71 4.32 6.11 -5.63
C PRO A 71 4.08 4.61 -5.52
N LEU A 72 2.88 4.22 -5.05
CA LEU A 72 2.45 2.83 -4.91
C LEU A 72 1.78 2.26 -6.18
N SER A 73 1.70 3.03 -7.28
CA SER A 73 0.97 2.62 -8.50
C SER A 73 1.47 1.32 -9.13
N ILE A 74 2.73 0.97 -8.90
CA ILE A 74 3.29 -0.28 -9.40
C ILE A 74 2.73 -1.52 -8.67
N CYS A 75 2.32 -1.37 -7.41
CA CYS A 75 1.91 -2.48 -6.55
C CYS A 75 0.44 -2.46 -6.15
N VAL A 76 -0.33 -1.45 -6.57
CA VAL A 76 -1.77 -1.35 -6.31
C VAL A 76 -2.59 -1.46 -7.59
N GLU A 77 -3.80 -1.99 -7.45
CA GLU A 77 -4.76 -2.07 -8.57
C GLU A 77 -5.21 -0.68 -9.00
N GLN A 78 -5.31 -0.48 -10.31
CA GLN A 78 -5.76 0.79 -10.89
C GLN A 78 -7.18 0.63 -11.49
N PRO A 79 -8.02 1.65 -11.43
CA PRO A 79 -7.82 2.90 -10.68
C PRO A 79 -7.88 2.68 -9.17
N VAL A 80 -7.02 3.39 -8.43
CA VAL A 80 -6.91 3.24 -6.97
C VAL A 80 -8.19 3.66 -6.25
N ILE A 81 -8.88 4.66 -6.78
CA ILE A 81 -10.15 5.19 -6.25
C ILE A 81 -11.00 5.76 -7.39
N THR A 82 -12.33 5.57 -7.32
CA THR A 82 -13.31 6.08 -8.28
C THR A 82 -14.52 6.70 -7.57
N PRO A 83 -15.33 7.52 -8.27
CA PRO A 83 -16.60 8.01 -7.72
C PRO A 83 -17.51 6.90 -7.22
N SER A 84 -17.63 5.80 -7.97
CA SER A 84 -18.44 4.64 -7.58
C SER A 84 -17.92 3.95 -6.33
N MET A 85 -16.60 3.82 -6.17
CA MET A 85 -15.99 3.27 -4.96
C MET A 85 -16.32 4.14 -3.74
N ILE A 86 -16.15 5.46 -3.82
CA ILE A 86 -16.46 6.37 -2.71
C ILE A 86 -17.96 6.26 -2.34
N ASN A 87 -18.85 6.27 -3.34
CA ASN A 87 -20.30 6.13 -3.09
C ASN A 87 -20.60 4.80 -2.37
N ASN A 88 -19.97 3.71 -2.78
CA ASN A 88 -20.13 2.42 -2.12
C ASN A 88 -19.60 2.44 -0.68
N TYR A 89 -18.43 3.05 -0.42
CA TYR A 89 -17.87 3.14 0.93
C TYR A 89 -18.74 3.97 1.88
N VAL A 90 -19.37 5.04 1.37
CA VAL A 90 -20.36 5.82 2.13
C VAL A 90 -21.62 4.98 2.38
N LYS A 91 -22.13 4.29 1.36
CA LYS A 91 -23.36 3.47 1.46
C LYS A 91 -23.22 2.37 2.50
N VAL A 92 -22.05 1.71 2.59
CA VAL A 92 -21.80 0.64 3.58
C VAL A 92 -21.33 1.17 4.93
N GLY A 93 -21.25 2.49 5.13
CA GLY A 93 -20.86 3.12 6.39
C GLY A 93 -19.35 3.03 6.70
N LEU A 94 -18.52 2.69 5.72
CA LEU A 94 -17.05 2.63 5.85
C LEU A 94 -16.46 4.05 5.91
N VAL A 95 -17.03 4.98 5.16
CA VAL A 95 -16.71 6.41 5.19
C VAL A 95 -17.97 7.17 5.63
N PRO A 96 -17.88 8.12 6.57
CA PRO A 96 -19.01 8.98 6.93
C PRO A 96 -19.57 9.73 5.71
N ALA A 97 -20.88 9.98 5.71
CA ALA A 97 -21.53 10.72 4.63
C ALA A 97 -20.95 12.14 4.51
N PRO A 98 -20.75 12.66 3.28
CA PRO A 98 -20.29 14.02 3.08
C PRO A 98 -21.34 15.06 3.51
N VAL A 99 -20.89 16.18 4.06
CA VAL A 99 -21.75 17.32 4.39
C VAL A 99 -21.79 18.26 3.19
N LYS A 100 -22.98 18.57 2.68
CA LYS A 100 -23.15 19.42 1.48
C LYS A 100 -22.30 18.96 0.28
N LYS A 101 -22.17 17.62 0.09
CA LYS A 101 -21.35 16.98 -0.94
C LYS A 101 -19.83 17.20 -0.79
N GLN A 102 -19.37 17.65 0.35
CA GLN A 102 -17.96 17.90 0.65
C GLN A 102 -17.47 16.94 1.72
N TYR A 103 -16.22 16.54 1.59
CA TYR A 103 -15.49 15.58 2.42
C TYR A 103 -14.45 16.33 3.25
N GLY A 104 -14.41 16.09 4.53
CA GLY A 104 -13.42 16.65 5.44
C GLY A 104 -12.20 15.73 5.64
N ARG A 105 -11.29 16.18 6.50
CA ARG A 105 -10.03 15.53 6.80
C ARG A 105 -10.18 14.05 7.19
N GLU A 106 -11.09 13.74 8.11
CA GLU A 106 -11.30 12.35 8.56
C GLU A 106 -11.74 11.43 7.42
N GLN A 107 -12.62 11.90 6.54
CA GLN A 107 -13.08 11.13 5.39
C GLN A 107 -11.93 10.88 4.40
N ILE A 108 -11.06 11.86 4.19
CA ILE A 108 -9.87 11.75 3.34
C ILE A 108 -8.89 10.73 3.94
N ALA A 109 -8.60 10.82 5.24
CA ALA A 109 -7.75 9.86 5.95
C ALA A 109 -8.26 8.42 5.80
N ARG A 110 -9.58 8.21 6.00
CA ARG A 110 -10.22 6.91 5.80
C ARG A 110 -10.08 6.40 4.38
N LEU A 111 -10.26 7.26 3.37
CA LEU A 111 -10.14 6.86 1.96
C LEU A 111 -8.73 6.43 1.61
N ILE A 112 -7.69 7.12 2.12
CA ILE A 112 -6.29 6.70 1.94
C ILE A 112 -6.05 5.33 2.58
N ALA A 113 -6.47 5.12 3.83
CA ALA A 113 -6.32 3.85 4.52
C ALA A 113 -7.09 2.71 3.81
N ILE A 114 -8.31 2.97 3.30
CA ILE A 114 -9.07 2.02 2.50
C ILE A 114 -8.31 1.62 1.23
N CYS A 115 -7.68 2.57 0.53
CA CYS A 115 -6.93 2.29 -0.69
C CYS A 115 -5.76 1.33 -0.45
N ILE A 116 -5.20 1.32 0.75
CA ILE A 116 -4.14 0.39 1.18
C ILE A 116 -4.76 -0.96 1.55
N PHE A 117 -5.69 -0.97 2.50
CA PHE A 117 -6.22 -2.21 3.08
C PHE A 117 -7.04 -3.05 2.09
N LYS A 118 -7.79 -2.42 1.16
CA LYS A 118 -8.55 -3.14 0.14
C LYS A 118 -7.70 -3.98 -0.81
N GLN A 119 -6.39 -3.74 -0.84
CA GLN A 119 -5.48 -4.53 -1.67
C GLN A 119 -5.27 -5.95 -1.14
N VAL A 120 -5.52 -6.16 0.14
CA VAL A 120 -5.26 -7.44 0.84
C VAL A 120 -6.45 -7.94 1.66
N LEU A 121 -7.46 -7.11 1.86
CA LEU A 121 -8.65 -7.44 2.66
C LEU A 121 -9.93 -7.16 1.86
N PRO A 122 -10.97 -7.99 2.00
CA PRO A 122 -12.30 -7.66 1.51
C PRO A 122 -12.87 -6.46 2.29
N ILE A 123 -13.73 -5.67 1.64
CA ILE A 123 -14.30 -4.44 2.22
C ILE A 123 -14.98 -4.67 3.58
N ALA A 124 -15.65 -5.82 3.77
CA ALA A 124 -16.26 -6.17 5.05
C ALA A 124 -15.22 -6.32 6.19
N ALA A 125 -14.04 -6.85 5.89
CA ALA A 125 -12.94 -6.96 6.88
C ALA A 125 -12.34 -5.58 7.17
N VAL A 126 -12.17 -4.70 6.16
CA VAL A 126 -11.74 -3.31 6.37
C VAL A 126 -12.75 -2.57 7.27
N GLN A 127 -14.05 -2.79 7.07
CA GLN A 127 -15.09 -2.20 7.92
C GLN A 127 -14.99 -2.69 9.38
N ALA A 128 -14.73 -4.00 9.57
CA ALA A 128 -14.53 -4.56 10.92
C ALA A 128 -13.31 -3.92 11.61
N LEU A 129 -12.18 -3.74 10.92
CA LEU A 129 -11.00 -3.07 11.45
C LEU A 129 -11.31 -1.61 11.86
N PHE A 130 -12.04 -0.86 11.04
CA PHE A 130 -12.41 0.52 11.37
C PHE A 130 -13.40 0.59 12.53
N ASN A 131 -14.29 -0.40 12.69
CA ASN A 131 -15.16 -0.47 13.85
C ASN A 131 -14.38 -0.72 15.15
N ILE A 132 -13.40 -1.61 15.12
CA ILE A 132 -12.50 -1.86 16.24
C ILE A 132 -11.70 -0.59 16.56
N GLN A 133 -11.11 0.04 15.55
CA GLN A 133 -10.31 1.26 15.72
C GLN A 133 -11.10 2.38 16.40
N ARG A 134 -12.35 2.63 16.00
CA ARG A 134 -13.19 3.70 16.57
C ARG A 134 -13.48 3.54 18.06
N LEU A 135 -13.42 2.31 18.58
CA LEU A 135 -13.62 2.02 19.98
C LEU A 135 -12.34 2.25 20.82
N SER A 136 -11.18 2.27 20.19
CA SER A 136 -9.88 2.22 20.87
C SER A 136 -9.05 3.49 20.66
N TYR A 137 -9.13 4.14 19.51
CA TYR A 137 -8.27 5.26 19.13
C TYR A 137 -9.03 6.31 18.34
N ASP A 138 -8.63 7.57 18.49
CA ASP A 138 -9.10 8.66 17.64
C ASP A 138 -8.56 8.56 16.21
N ALA A 139 -9.16 9.33 15.30
CA ALA A 139 -8.81 9.27 13.90
C ALA A 139 -7.38 9.73 13.59
N PRO A 140 -6.85 10.81 14.20
CA PRO A 140 -5.45 11.22 14.04
C PRO A 140 -4.46 10.12 14.41
N THR A 141 -4.55 9.63 15.63
CA THR A 141 -3.65 8.58 16.15
C THR A 141 -3.68 7.32 15.29
N ALA A 142 -4.88 6.88 14.91
CA ALA A 142 -5.02 5.67 14.10
C ALA A 142 -4.48 5.84 12.68
N PHE A 143 -4.70 6.99 12.05
CA PHE A 143 -4.21 7.26 10.70
C PHE A 143 -2.70 7.38 10.66
N ASP A 144 -2.13 8.16 11.58
CA ASP A 144 -0.68 8.35 11.66
C ASP A 144 0.05 7.03 11.93
N TYR A 145 -0.51 6.18 12.79
CA TYR A 145 0.03 4.84 13.01
C TYR A 145 0.04 3.98 11.73
N VAL A 146 -1.04 4.00 10.93
CA VAL A 146 -1.08 3.28 9.65
C VAL A 146 0.03 3.78 8.72
N VAL A 147 0.21 5.10 8.63
CA VAL A 147 1.23 5.72 7.78
C VAL A 147 2.64 5.38 8.25
N ASP A 148 2.93 5.53 9.55
CA ASP A 148 4.23 5.22 10.14
C ASP A 148 4.61 3.75 9.93
N GLN A 149 3.67 2.86 10.21
CA GLN A 149 3.88 1.42 10.05
C GLN A 149 4.07 1.03 8.58
N LEU A 150 3.34 1.67 7.65
CA LEU A 150 3.48 1.43 6.21
C LEU A 150 4.86 1.85 5.70
N GLU A 151 5.28 3.07 6.02
CA GLU A 151 6.58 3.60 5.60
C GLU A 151 7.74 2.78 6.17
N ALA A 152 7.69 2.42 7.45
CA ALA A 152 8.70 1.58 8.09
C ALA A 152 8.76 0.19 7.45
N SER A 153 7.60 -0.42 7.18
CA SER A 153 7.52 -1.75 6.57
C SER A 153 8.01 -1.76 5.13
N ILE A 154 7.72 -0.72 4.34
CA ILE A 154 8.23 -0.58 2.98
C ILE A 154 9.76 -0.46 3.00
N ARG A 155 10.31 0.45 3.81
CA ARG A 155 11.77 0.61 3.91
C ARG A 155 12.48 -0.70 4.29
N ALA A 156 11.92 -1.45 5.22
CA ALA A 156 12.50 -2.74 5.63
C ALA A 156 12.39 -3.79 4.52
N ALA A 157 11.23 -3.93 3.88
CA ALA A 157 11.00 -4.95 2.85
C ALA A 157 11.83 -4.73 1.59
N PHE A 158 12.10 -3.47 1.22
CA PHE A 158 12.85 -3.10 0.03
C PHE A 158 14.34 -2.79 0.33
N SER A 159 14.82 -3.10 1.54
CA SER A 159 16.24 -3.05 1.90
C SER A 159 16.93 -4.39 1.66
N VAL A 160 18.26 -4.37 1.51
CA VAL A 160 19.10 -5.58 1.43
C VAL A 160 19.14 -6.32 2.77
N GLU A 161 19.10 -5.58 3.87
CA GLU A 161 19.29 -6.10 5.23
C GLU A 161 18.10 -6.91 5.75
N GLN A 162 16.91 -6.73 5.15
CA GLN A 162 15.68 -7.45 5.52
C GLN A 162 15.41 -7.46 7.04
N THR A 163 15.69 -6.33 7.71
CA THR A 163 15.54 -6.22 9.16
C THR A 163 14.07 -6.31 9.59
N PRO A 164 13.77 -6.95 10.73
CA PRO A 164 12.42 -6.96 11.27
C PRO A 164 11.92 -5.52 11.52
N VAL A 165 10.69 -5.23 11.09
CA VAL A 165 10.07 -3.93 11.34
C VAL A 165 9.58 -3.87 12.78
N PRO A 166 10.06 -2.93 13.62
CA PRO A 166 9.51 -2.75 14.96
C PRO A 166 8.06 -2.25 14.87
N ASP A 167 7.28 -2.52 15.91
CA ASP A 167 5.98 -1.86 16.04
C ASP A 167 6.22 -0.36 16.32
N THR A 168 5.59 0.51 15.53
CA THR A 168 5.73 1.96 15.68
C THR A 168 4.80 2.54 16.75
N ALA A 169 3.92 1.73 17.35
CA ALA A 169 3.06 2.13 18.44
C ALA A 169 3.87 2.36 19.74
N HIS A 170 3.49 3.36 20.52
CA HIS A 170 4.06 3.57 21.87
C HIS A 170 3.82 2.37 22.81
N GLN A 171 2.68 1.70 22.64
CA GLN A 171 2.33 0.49 23.36
C GLN A 171 1.70 -0.51 22.38
N VAL A 172 2.21 -1.73 22.37
CA VAL A 172 1.66 -2.82 21.55
C VAL A 172 0.31 -3.24 22.11
N THR A 173 -0.73 -3.15 21.29
CA THR A 173 -2.10 -3.56 21.62
C THR A 173 -2.60 -4.57 20.58
N ARG A 174 -3.75 -5.18 20.87
CA ARG A 174 -4.42 -6.06 19.91
C ARG A 174 -4.69 -5.31 18.60
N GLU A 175 -5.15 -4.07 18.71
CA GLU A 175 -5.53 -3.21 17.59
C GLU A 175 -4.31 -2.83 16.74
N SER A 176 -3.19 -2.46 17.38
CA SER A 176 -1.93 -2.20 16.65
C SER A 176 -1.43 -3.44 15.91
N LEU A 177 -1.53 -4.62 16.52
CA LEU A 177 -1.16 -5.89 15.87
C LEU A 177 -2.03 -6.21 14.67
N LEU A 178 -3.34 -5.92 14.71
CA LEU A 178 -4.24 -6.13 13.56
C LEU A 178 -3.86 -5.22 12.39
N VAL A 179 -3.64 -3.92 12.66
CA VAL A 179 -3.21 -2.97 11.63
C VAL A 179 -1.85 -3.35 11.08
N ARG A 180 -0.88 -3.66 11.94
CA ARG A 180 0.45 -4.12 11.53
C ARG A 180 0.38 -5.35 10.63
N SER A 181 -0.46 -6.32 10.96
CA SER A 181 -0.66 -7.53 10.14
C SER A 181 -1.22 -7.19 8.75
N ALA A 182 -2.19 -6.29 8.67
CA ALA A 182 -2.77 -5.85 7.40
C ALA A 182 -1.73 -5.07 6.56
N VAL A 183 -0.97 -4.17 7.18
CA VAL A 183 0.10 -3.41 6.53
C VAL A 183 1.21 -4.35 6.04
N SER A 184 1.67 -5.29 6.86
CA SER A 184 2.70 -6.26 6.48
C SER A 184 2.24 -7.13 5.30
N SER A 185 0.98 -7.57 5.28
CA SER A 185 0.39 -8.31 4.16
C SER A 185 0.39 -7.47 2.88
N PHE A 186 0.02 -6.19 2.97
CA PHE A 186 0.09 -5.27 1.83
C PHE A 186 1.52 -5.10 1.33
N VAL A 187 2.49 -4.88 2.21
CA VAL A 187 3.89 -4.66 1.84
C VAL A 187 4.49 -5.92 1.22
N SER A 188 4.17 -7.11 1.72
CA SER A 188 4.59 -8.38 1.12
C SER A 188 4.04 -8.56 -0.29
N LYS A 189 2.73 -8.25 -0.50
CA LYS A 189 2.12 -8.19 -1.84
C LYS A 189 2.81 -7.15 -2.72
N ALA A 190 3.08 -5.96 -2.19
CA ALA A 190 3.71 -4.87 -2.91
C ALA A 190 5.12 -5.25 -3.40
N TYR A 191 5.92 -5.88 -2.55
CA TYR A 191 7.25 -6.39 -2.92
C TYR A 191 7.16 -7.38 -4.08
N LEU A 192 6.31 -8.42 -3.94
CA LEU A 192 6.13 -9.44 -4.97
C LEU A 192 5.65 -8.84 -6.30
N MET A 193 4.63 -7.99 -6.27
CA MET A 193 4.08 -7.38 -7.49
C MET A 193 5.07 -6.42 -8.15
N SER A 194 5.85 -5.68 -7.37
CA SER A 194 6.91 -4.80 -7.90
C SER A 194 8.01 -5.61 -8.57
N TYR A 195 8.44 -6.71 -7.97
CA TYR A 195 9.43 -7.62 -8.56
C TYR A 195 8.93 -8.25 -9.87
N LEU A 196 7.71 -8.80 -9.86
CA LEU A 196 7.11 -9.42 -11.05
C LEU A 196 6.98 -8.41 -12.20
N LYS A 197 6.49 -7.20 -11.92
CA LYS A 197 6.37 -6.15 -12.95
C LYS A 197 7.73 -5.66 -13.45
N PHE A 198 8.73 -5.58 -12.57
CA PHE A 198 10.10 -5.26 -12.97
C PHE A 198 10.66 -6.29 -13.99
N ASN A 199 10.27 -7.56 -13.84
CA ASN A 199 10.65 -8.64 -14.75
C ASN A 199 9.67 -8.85 -15.93
N GLY A 200 8.76 -7.89 -16.19
CA GLY A 200 7.91 -7.90 -17.39
C GLY A 200 6.54 -8.55 -17.21
N PHE A 201 6.13 -8.92 -15.99
CA PHE A 201 4.77 -9.37 -15.74
C PHE A 201 3.80 -8.18 -15.87
N ASN A 202 2.87 -8.30 -16.81
CA ASN A 202 1.77 -7.35 -17.03
C ASN A 202 0.46 -8.04 -16.65
N SER A 203 -0.18 -7.57 -15.58
CA SER A 203 -1.50 -8.04 -15.13
C SER A 203 -2.63 -7.33 -15.86
#